data_e359661f3ecbbf3208f2adcf6a309c48
#
_entry.id   e359661f3ecbbf3208f2adcf6a309c48
#
_cell.length_a   1.000
_cell.length_b   1.000
_cell.length_c   1.000
_cell.angle_alpha   90.00
_cell.angle_beta   90.00
_cell.angle_gamma   90.00
#
_symmetry.space_group_name_H-M   'P 1'
#
loop_
_entity.id
_entity.type
_entity.pdbx_description
1 polymer ?
#
loop_
_entity_poly.entity_id
_entity_poly.type
_entity_poly.pdbx_seq_one_letter_code
_entity_poly.pdbx_strand_id
1 'polypeptide(L)'
;LAQVSDLHLSSLAGVSPRALLGKRILGYLTWRHRRRHEHRTDVLEALRASLHGERLDHIAVTGDLTHLGLPQEFREAAAWLARLGEPEGITVVPGNHDAYVREPWRDTFAQWTAYMQGDNAGAPTDADDAFPSLRIRREVALIGLSTARPTAPFLATGRLGERQLSRLDRMLEDTAGAGLFRVVLLHHPPAPHTVRWRKSLLDGAALRDVLDRRGAELVLHGHAHFSAASYLDAARSRTLAIGVPSASLVGRKVDRYATYHVYRIARVAAGWRLRVSVRTFSLESGQFVAEDGRRLRRALAAAPA
;
A
#
# COMPACT_ATOMS: atom_id res chain seq x y z
N LEU A 1 -9.91 -6.12 8.65
CA LEU A 1 -8.83 -5.75 7.76
C LEU A 1 -8.09 -4.52 8.34
N ALA A 2 -6.77 -4.56 8.42
CA ALA A 2 -5.94 -3.37 8.67
C ALA A 2 -5.20 -2.97 7.40
N GLN A 3 -4.90 -1.67 7.24
CA GLN A 3 -4.06 -1.14 6.18
C GLN A 3 -2.89 -0.37 6.77
N VAL A 4 -1.68 -0.73 6.32
CA VAL A 4 -0.43 -0.01 6.57
C VAL A 4 0.26 0.30 5.25
N SER A 5 1.12 1.32 5.21
CA SER A 5 1.86 1.71 4.01
C SER A 5 3.16 2.43 4.33
N ASP A 6 4.06 2.49 3.37
CA ASP A 6 5.26 3.34 3.43
C ASP A 6 6.08 3.10 4.72
N LEU A 7 6.38 1.82 4.99
CA LEU A 7 7.06 1.35 6.20
C LEU A 7 8.54 1.77 6.25
N HIS A 8 9.23 1.76 5.10
CA HIS A 8 10.64 2.13 4.97
C HIS A 8 11.52 1.52 6.06
N LEU A 9 11.55 0.19 6.12
CA LEU A 9 12.04 -0.62 7.24
C LEU A 9 13.56 -0.58 7.44
N SER A 10 14.34 -0.29 6.40
CA SER A 10 15.80 -0.43 6.43
C SER A 10 16.52 0.77 7.03
N SER A 11 17.55 0.48 7.82
CA SER A 11 18.48 1.49 8.31
C SER A 11 19.53 1.94 7.29
N LEU A 12 19.70 1.24 6.17
CA LEU A 12 20.79 1.39 5.20
C LEU A 12 22.20 1.39 5.82
N ALA A 13 22.35 0.91 7.05
CA ALA A 13 23.64 0.77 7.70
C ALA A 13 24.48 -0.30 7.01
N GLY A 14 25.78 -0.04 6.81
CA GLY A 14 26.71 -1.00 6.20
C GLY A 14 26.54 -1.21 4.69
N VAL A 15 25.69 -0.42 4.01
CA VAL A 15 25.51 -0.52 2.57
C VAL A 15 26.81 -0.16 1.83
N SER A 16 27.27 -1.05 0.95
CA SER A 16 28.45 -0.84 0.13
C SER A 16 28.30 0.39 -0.78
N PRO A 17 29.30 1.28 -0.88
CA PRO A 17 29.27 2.40 -1.82
C PRO A 17 28.98 2.00 -3.26
N ARG A 18 29.44 0.81 -3.69
CA ARG A 18 29.17 0.28 -5.03
C ARG A 18 27.69 0.01 -5.27
N ALA A 19 26.94 -0.44 -4.25
CA ALA A 19 25.50 -0.67 -4.34
C ALA A 19 24.68 0.62 -4.44
N LEU A 20 25.29 1.77 -4.13
CA LEU A 20 24.67 3.09 -4.20
C LEU A 20 24.87 3.79 -5.55
N LEU A 21 25.58 3.20 -6.49
CA LEU A 21 25.85 3.84 -7.80
C LEU A 21 24.54 4.16 -8.56
N GLY A 22 24.60 5.19 -9.39
CA GLY A 22 23.47 5.64 -10.20
C GLY A 22 22.40 6.40 -9.40
N LYS A 23 21.13 6.13 -9.67
CA LYS A 23 19.99 6.80 -9.03
C LYS A 23 20.00 6.67 -7.50
N ARG A 24 20.55 5.57 -6.98
CA ARG A 24 20.58 5.28 -5.53
C ARG A 24 21.40 6.29 -4.72
N ILE A 25 22.42 6.94 -5.30
CA ILE A 25 23.18 7.99 -4.62
C ILE A 25 22.26 9.11 -4.15
N LEU A 26 21.36 9.59 -5.01
CA LEU A 26 20.42 10.68 -4.68
C LEU A 26 19.45 10.27 -3.56
N GLY A 27 18.96 9.04 -3.64
CA GLY A 27 18.10 8.47 -2.60
C GLY A 27 18.83 8.31 -1.27
N TYR A 28 20.07 7.83 -1.28
CA TYR A 28 20.91 7.68 -0.09
C TYR A 28 21.24 9.02 0.58
N LEU A 29 21.58 10.04 -0.20
CA LEU A 29 21.81 11.40 0.34
C LEU A 29 20.55 11.93 1.02
N THR A 30 19.38 11.78 0.38
CA THR A 30 18.09 12.15 0.97
C THR A 30 17.81 11.39 2.25
N TRP A 31 18.08 10.08 2.26
CA TRP A 31 17.93 9.25 3.45
C TRP A 31 18.87 9.69 4.56
N ARG A 32 20.16 9.87 4.27
CA ARG A 32 21.17 10.24 5.26
C ARG A 32 20.88 11.58 5.95
N HIS A 33 20.37 12.56 5.20
CA HIS A 33 20.13 13.92 5.73
C HIS A 33 18.75 14.07 6.38
N ARG A 34 17.78 13.27 5.98
CA ARG A 34 16.39 13.48 6.40
C ARG A 34 15.68 12.20 6.84
N ARG A 35 15.49 11.22 5.94
CA ARG A 35 14.59 10.09 6.16
C ARG A 35 14.99 9.20 7.33
N ARG A 36 16.28 9.01 7.61
CA ARG A 36 16.77 8.19 8.72
C ARG A 36 16.31 8.69 10.11
N HIS A 37 15.95 9.98 10.20
CA HIS A 37 15.44 10.58 11.43
C HIS A 37 13.91 10.62 11.47
N GLU A 38 13.25 10.49 10.32
CA GLU A 38 11.79 10.53 10.18
C GLU A 38 11.16 9.14 10.29
N HIS A 39 11.82 8.09 9.75
CA HIS A 39 11.38 6.71 9.84
C HIS A 39 12.08 6.01 11.02
N ARG A 40 11.31 5.67 12.04
CA ARG A 40 11.82 5.23 13.33
C ARG A 40 11.51 3.76 13.60
N THR A 41 12.51 3.01 14.04
CA THR A 41 12.38 1.57 14.35
C THR A 41 11.46 1.32 15.55
N ASP A 42 11.51 2.19 16.58
CA ASP A 42 10.62 2.07 17.74
C ASP A 42 9.14 2.26 17.36
N VAL A 43 8.84 3.13 16.39
CA VAL A 43 7.50 3.29 15.84
C VAL A 43 7.03 2.03 15.12
N LEU A 44 7.93 1.36 14.38
CA LEU A 44 7.63 0.09 13.70
C LEU A 44 7.36 -1.05 14.70
N GLU A 45 8.08 -1.09 15.82
CA GLU A 45 7.80 -2.07 16.88
C GLU A 45 6.49 -1.75 17.61
N ALA A 46 6.20 -0.49 17.88
CA ALA A 46 4.90 -0.06 18.42
C ALA A 46 3.75 -0.37 17.44
N LEU A 47 3.96 -0.20 16.14
CA LEU A 47 3.00 -0.58 15.10
C LEU A 47 2.69 -2.08 15.16
N ARG A 48 3.73 -2.92 15.19
CA ARG A 48 3.59 -4.37 15.24
C ARG A 48 2.82 -4.79 16.50
N ALA A 49 3.19 -4.26 17.66
CA ALA A 49 2.49 -4.53 18.91
C ALA A 49 1.02 -4.11 18.86
N SER A 50 0.72 -2.93 18.29
CA SER A 50 -0.63 -2.42 18.12
C SER A 50 -1.48 -3.30 17.20
N LEU A 51 -0.91 -3.75 16.05
CA LEU A 51 -1.59 -4.64 15.11
C LEU A 51 -1.89 -6.01 15.72
N HIS A 52 -0.96 -6.58 16.52
CA HIS A 52 -1.20 -7.83 17.25
C HIS A 52 -2.28 -7.69 18.33
N GLY A 53 -2.45 -6.51 18.90
CA GLY A 53 -3.52 -6.22 19.88
C GLY A 53 -4.91 -6.05 19.25
N GLU A 54 -4.99 -5.83 17.94
CA GLU A 54 -6.26 -5.72 17.21
C GLU A 54 -6.75 -7.12 16.76
N ARG A 55 -8.07 -7.33 16.78
CA ARG A 55 -8.67 -8.55 16.20
C ARG A 55 -8.80 -8.39 14.68
N LEU A 56 -7.79 -8.83 13.93
CA LEU A 56 -7.70 -8.67 12.49
C LEU A 56 -7.87 -10.02 11.77
N ASP A 57 -8.67 -10.05 10.73
CA ASP A 57 -8.73 -11.19 9.81
C ASP A 57 -7.61 -11.10 8.74
N HIS A 58 -7.11 -9.88 8.44
CA HIS A 58 -6.10 -9.68 7.42
C HIS A 58 -5.41 -8.31 7.54
N ILE A 59 -4.16 -8.21 7.07
CA ILE A 59 -3.37 -6.97 6.99
C ILE A 59 -3.02 -6.71 5.52
N ALA A 60 -3.33 -5.51 5.02
CA ALA A 60 -2.93 -5.03 3.71
C ALA A 60 -1.75 -4.05 3.85
N VAL A 61 -0.64 -4.35 3.20
CA VAL A 61 0.56 -3.51 3.12
C VAL A 61 0.61 -2.90 1.72
N THR A 62 0.35 -1.59 1.63
CA THR A 62 0.22 -0.89 0.35
C THR A 62 1.52 -0.23 -0.13
N GLY A 63 2.65 -0.93 0.05
CA GLY A 63 3.93 -0.66 -0.60
C GLY A 63 4.92 0.19 0.18
N ASP A 64 6.07 0.40 -0.44
CA ASP A 64 7.22 1.16 0.09
C ASP A 64 7.75 0.59 1.42
N LEU A 65 8.14 -0.70 1.39
CA LEU A 65 8.79 -1.37 2.50
C LEU A 65 10.28 -1.00 2.56
N THR A 66 10.89 -0.69 1.41
CA THR A 66 12.31 -0.33 1.28
C THR A 66 12.50 1.17 1.06
N HIS A 67 13.76 1.64 1.10
CA HIS A 67 14.15 3.00 0.71
C HIS A 67 14.72 3.09 -0.70
N LEU A 68 15.59 2.16 -1.08
CA LEU A 68 16.40 2.19 -2.30
C LEU A 68 16.25 0.92 -3.15
N GLY A 69 15.44 -0.04 -2.70
CA GLY A 69 15.23 -1.31 -3.38
C GLY A 69 16.51 -2.15 -3.45
N LEU A 70 17.31 -2.16 -2.40
CA LEU A 70 18.51 -3.00 -2.29
C LEU A 70 18.14 -4.42 -1.87
N PRO A 71 18.81 -5.46 -2.37
CA PRO A 71 18.57 -6.84 -1.93
C PRO A 71 18.63 -7.04 -0.40
N GLN A 72 19.51 -6.28 0.28
CA GLN A 72 19.57 -6.28 1.74
C GLN A 72 18.25 -5.78 2.36
N GLU A 73 17.69 -4.70 1.85
CA GLU A 73 16.44 -4.14 2.35
C GLU A 73 15.27 -5.12 2.17
N PHE A 74 15.26 -5.90 1.08
CA PHE A 74 14.25 -6.94 0.86
C PHE A 74 14.33 -8.04 1.91
N ARG A 75 15.55 -8.49 2.28
CA ARG A 75 15.73 -9.48 3.36
C ARG A 75 15.28 -8.94 4.73
N GLU A 76 15.63 -7.69 5.04
CA GLU A 76 15.21 -7.04 6.28
C GLU A 76 13.68 -6.89 6.35
N ALA A 77 13.05 -6.52 5.24
CA ALA A 77 11.61 -6.43 5.13
C ALA A 77 10.92 -7.80 5.23
N ALA A 78 11.47 -8.86 4.61
CA ALA A 78 10.98 -10.22 4.76
C ALA A 78 11.01 -10.69 6.22
N ALA A 79 12.12 -10.41 6.93
CA ALA A 79 12.25 -10.74 8.34
C ALA A 79 11.25 -9.96 9.22
N TRP A 80 10.95 -8.72 8.87
CA TRP A 80 9.93 -7.92 9.57
C TRP A 80 8.52 -8.44 9.31
N LEU A 81 8.19 -8.77 8.05
CA LEU A 81 6.90 -9.36 7.67
C LEU A 81 6.67 -10.69 8.41
N ALA A 82 7.69 -11.55 8.51
CA ALA A 82 7.60 -12.81 9.25
C ALA A 82 7.32 -12.60 10.75
N ARG A 83 7.79 -11.50 11.35
CA ARG A 83 7.45 -11.13 12.73
C ARG A 83 6.07 -10.47 12.84
N LEU A 84 5.54 -9.92 11.75
CA LEU A 84 4.20 -9.33 11.72
C LEU A 84 3.12 -10.42 11.70
N GLY A 85 3.32 -11.49 10.94
CA GLY A 85 2.39 -12.62 10.87
C GLY A 85 2.62 -13.54 9.68
N GLU A 86 1.81 -14.58 9.63
CA GLU A 86 1.86 -15.58 8.56
C GLU A 86 1.42 -14.99 7.21
N PRO A 87 1.97 -15.50 6.08
CA PRO A 87 1.67 -14.99 4.75
C PRO A 87 0.19 -14.99 4.39
N GLU A 88 -0.58 -15.95 4.90
CA GLU A 88 -2.03 -16.08 4.64
C GLU A 88 -2.83 -14.92 5.23
N GLY A 89 -2.32 -14.30 6.30
CA GLY A 89 -2.92 -13.15 7.00
C GLY A 89 -2.47 -11.80 6.47
N ILE A 90 -1.54 -11.74 5.50
CA ILE A 90 -0.94 -10.49 5.03
C ILE A 90 -0.90 -10.45 3.50
N THR A 91 -1.37 -9.36 2.89
CA THR A 91 -1.16 -9.07 1.46
C THR A 91 -0.25 -7.87 1.29
N VAL A 92 0.81 -8.03 0.51
CA VAL A 92 1.75 -6.96 0.17
C VAL A 92 1.59 -6.60 -1.32
N VAL A 93 1.46 -5.33 -1.63
CA VAL A 93 1.66 -4.80 -2.98
C VAL A 93 2.87 -3.89 -2.99
N PRO A 94 3.73 -3.92 -4.03
CA PRO A 94 4.97 -3.14 -4.03
C PRO A 94 4.72 -1.65 -4.31
N GLY A 95 5.59 -0.80 -3.74
CA GLY A 95 5.62 0.63 -4.01
C GLY A 95 6.80 1.05 -4.91
N ASN A 96 6.92 2.35 -5.16
CA ASN A 96 7.97 2.88 -6.04
C ASN A 96 9.38 2.81 -5.44
N HIS A 97 9.50 2.79 -4.11
CA HIS A 97 10.78 2.58 -3.44
C HIS A 97 11.23 1.13 -3.50
N ASP A 98 10.32 0.18 -3.58
CA ASP A 98 10.62 -1.24 -3.74
C ASP A 98 11.14 -1.54 -5.16
N ALA A 99 10.65 -0.81 -6.18
CA ALA A 99 11.14 -0.86 -7.55
C ALA A 99 12.04 0.34 -7.91
N TYR A 100 12.89 0.77 -6.99
CA TYR A 100 13.68 2.01 -7.13
C TYR A 100 14.59 2.03 -8.35
N VAL A 101 15.23 0.88 -8.63
CA VAL A 101 15.98 0.56 -9.85
C VAL A 101 15.63 -0.85 -10.30
N ARG A 102 16.05 -1.23 -11.51
CA ARG A 102 15.87 -2.60 -11.99
C ARG A 102 16.86 -3.53 -11.29
N GLU A 103 16.33 -4.52 -10.60
CA GLU A 103 17.08 -5.61 -9.97
C GLU A 103 16.45 -6.97 -10.33
N PRO A 104 17.21 -8.05 -10.32
CA PRO A 104 16.68 -9.39 -10.55
C PRO A 104 15.59 -9.74 -9.50
N TRP A 105 14.49 -10.31 -9.97
CA TRP A 105 13.38 -10.76 -9.12
C TRP A 105 13.83 -11.65 -7.97
N ARG A 106 14.70 -12.63 -8.26
CA ARG A 106 15.22 -13.58 -7.27
C ARG A 106 15.95 -12.93 -6.09
N ASP A 107 16.58 -11.77 -6.32
CA ASP A 107 17.37 -11.07 -5.30
C ASP A 107 16.54 -10.05 -4.51
N THR A 108 15.30 -9.80 -4.94
CA THR A 108 14.40 -8.78 -4.43
C THR A 108 13.01 -9.36 -4.08
N PHE A 109 12.03 -9.17 -4.93
CA PHE A 109 10.61 -9.52 -4.68
C PHE A 109 10.38 -11.01 -4.38
N ALA A 110 11.24 -11.91 -4.83
CA ALA A 110 11.17 -13.33 -4.48
C ALA A 110 11.18 -13.56 -2.96
N GLN A 111 11.79 -12.66 -2.18
CA GLN A 111 11.81 -12.70 -0.71
C GLN A 111 10.40 -12.50 -0.10
N TRP A 112 9.48 -11.88 -0.84
CA TRP A 112 8.13 -11.56 -0.37
C TRP A 112 7.03 -12.32 -1.11
N THR A 113 7.38 -13.23 -1.99
CA THR A 113 6.44 -13.92 -2.87
C THR A 113 5.23 -14.48 -2.10
N ALA A 114 5.46 -15.11 -0.95
CA ALA A 114 4.38 -15.67 -0.12
C ALA A 114 3.35 -14.62 0.34
N TYR A 115 3.76 -13.36 0.49
CA TYR A 115 2.90 -12.24 0.89
C TYR A 115 2.23 -11.54 -0.30
N MET A 116 2.71 -11.75 -1.54
CA MET A 116 2.20 -11.10 -2.76
C MET A 116 1.26 -11.99 -3.56
N GLN A 117 1.48 -13.30 -3.55
CA GLN A 117 0.70 -14.26 -4.35
C GLN A 117 -0.76 -14.37 -3.92
N GLY A 118 -1.63 -14.74 -4.84
CA GLY A 118 -3.04 -15.09 -4.56
C GLY A 118 -3.18 -16.46 -3.88
N ASP A 119 -4.39 -16.76 -3.40
CA ASP A 119 -4.66 -18.02 -2.66
C ASP A 119 -4.38 -19.30 -3.47
N ASN A 120 -4.65 -19.28 -4.77
CA ASN A 120 -4.48 -20.45 -5.65
C ASN A 120 -3.38 -20.26 -6.70
N ALA A 121 -2.49 -19.29 -6.51
CA ALA A 121 -1.42 -19.02 -7.45
C ALA A 121 -0.17 -19.87 -7.12
N GLY A 122 0.51 -20.34 -8.16
CA GLY A 122 1.87 -20.85 -8.02
C GLY A 122 2.84 -19.75 -7.61
N ALA A 123 4.08 -20.11 -7.26
CA ALA A 123 5.11 -19.13 -6.95
C ALA A 123 5.44 -18.29 -8.21
N PRO A 124 5.18 -16.97 -8.22
CA PRO A 124 5.45 -16.13 -9.37
C PRO A 124 6.95 -15.97 -9.61
N THR A 125 7.32 -15.85 -10.87
CA THR A 125 8.70 -15.66 -11.31
C THR A 125 9.05 -14.21 -11.64
N ASP A 126 8.04 -13.36 -11.79
CA ASP A 126 8.16 -11.92 -12.03
C ASP A 126 6.91 -11.15 -11.57
N ALA A 127 6.93 -9.84 -11.74
CA ALA A 127 5.81 -8.98 -11.34
C ALA A 127 4.55 -9.16 -12.19
N ASP A 128 4.69 -9.48 -13.47
CA ASP A 128 3.57 -9.70 -14.39
C ASP A 128 2.83 -11.00 -14.09
N ASP A 129 3.54 -11.96 -13.50
CA ASP A 129 3.02 -13.22 -13.05
C ASP A 129 2.35 -13.10 -11.66
N ALA A 130 2.96 -12.29 -10.78
CA ALA A 130 2.46 -12.07 -9.42
C ALA A 130 1.17 -11.23 -9.37
N PHE A 131 0.93 -10.34 -10.34
CA PHE A 131 -0.17 -9.37 -10.28
C PHE A 131 -1.05 -9.37 -11.55
N PRO A 132 -2.37 -9.11 -11.38
CA PRO A 132 -3.09 -8.94 -10.13
C PRO A 132 -3.15 -10.26 -9.33
N SER A 133 -3.07 -10.15 -8.00
CA SER A 133 -3.27 -11.28 -7.08
C SER A 133 -4.66 -11.20 -6.46
N LEU A 134 -5.26 -12.36 -6.13
CA LEU A 134 -6.57 -12.46 -5.49
C LEU A 134 -6.47 -13.30 -4.22
N ARG A 135 -6.92 -12.74 -3.11
CA ARG A 135 -7.15 -13.46 -1.86
C ARG A 135 -8.58 -13.25 -1.39
N ILE A 136 -9.23 -14.32 -0.96
CA ILE A 136 -10.58 -14.26 -0.41
C ILE A 136 -10.50 -14.53 1.08
N ARG A 137 -11.00 -13.59 1.89
CA ARG A 137 -11.08 -13.72 3.35
C ARG A 137 -12.53 -13.55 3.76
N ARG A 138 -13.19 -14.64 4.11
CA ARG A 138 -14.64 -14.68 4.33
C ARG A 138 -15.39 -14.16 3.09
N GLU A 139 -16.10 -13.05 3.20
CA GLU A 139 -16.86 -12.41 2.12
C GLU A 139 -16.13 -11.23 1.47
N VAL A 140 -14.81 -11.08 1.70
CA VAL A 140 -13.99 -9.99 1.17
C VAL A 140 -12.98 -10.51 0.16
N ALA A 141 -13.02 -9.97 -1.06
CA ALA A 141 -12.00 -10.20 -2.09
C ALA A 141 -10.94 -9.08 -2.00
N LEU A 142 -9.70 -9.47 -1.74
CA LEU A 142 -8.53 -8.58 -1.71
C LEU A 142 -7.78 -8.75 -3.03
N ILE A 143 -7.83 -7.74 -3.89
CA ILE A 143 -7.22 -7.75 -5.23
C ILE A 143 -5.98 -6.86 -5.20
N GLY A 144 -4.80 -7.47 -5.18
CA GLY A 144 -3.52 -6.77 -5.18
C GLY A 144 -3.09 -6.38 -6.59
N LEU A 145 -2.62 -5.14 -6.78
CA LEU A 145 -2.09 -4.61 -8.03
C LEU A 145 -0.69 -4.06 -7.81
N SER A 146 0.22 -4.30 -8.76
CA SER A 146 1.53 -3.65 -8.76
C SER A 146 1.51 -2.41 -9.66
N THR A 147 1.77 -1.26 -9.05
CA THR A 147 2.03 0.00 -9.79
C THR A 147 3.53 0.34 -9.79
N ALA A 148 4.33 -0.50 -9.15
CA ALA A 148 5.76 -0.30 -8.94
C ALA A 148 6.55 -0.50 -10.25
N ARG A 149 7.43 0.45 -10.54
CA ARG A 149 8.31 0.39 -11.71
C ARG A 149 9.58 1.22 -11.49
N PRO A 150 10.71 0.83 -12.06
CA PRO A 150 11.86 1.72 -12.11
C PRO A 150 11.55 3.00 -12.89
N THR A 151 12.00 4.13 -12.36
CA THR A 151 11.78 5.45 -12.96
C THR A 151 13.10 6.23 -13.06
N ALA A 152 13.14 7.23 -13.93
CA ALA A 152 14.26 8.17 -13.99
C ALA A 152 14.42 8.94 -12.64
N PRO A 153 15.60 9.52 -12.37
CA PRO A 153 15.79 10.40 -11.22
C PRO A 153 14.70 11.46 -11.11
N PHE A 154 14.29 11.78 -9.87
CA PHE A 154 13.23 12.74 -9.53
C PHE A 154 11.81 12.35 -9.95
N LEU A 155 11.61 11.19 -10.54
CA LEU A 155 10.30 10.61 -10.82
C LEU A 155 10.00 9.46 -9.84
N ALA A 156 8.71 9.36 -9.49
CA ALA A 156 8.14 8.29 -8.67
C ALA A 156 6.73 7.99 -9.20
N THR A 157 6.63 7.79 -10.52
CA THR A 157 5.36 7.48 -11.21
C THR A 157 5.11 5.98 -11.19
N GLY A 158 3.81 5.62 -11.08
CA GLY A 158 3.36 4.23 -11.21
C GLY A 158 2.77 3.93 -12.58
N ARG A 159 2.62 2.64 -12.88
CA ARG A 159 1.89 2.14 -14.05
C ARG A 159 1.42 0.71 -13.83
N LEU A 160 0.20 0.39 -14.23
CA LEU A 160 -0.38 -0.95 -14.20
C LEU A 160 -0.09 -1.74 -15.49
N GLY A 161 -0.32 -1.12 -16.62
CA GLY A 161 -0.25 -1.76 -17.94
C GLY A 161 -1.53 -2.51 -18.32
N GLU A 162 -1.69 -2.74 -19.62
CA GLU A 162 -2.92 -3.31 -20.21
C GLU A 162 -3.20 -4.75 -19.72
N ARG A 163 -2.16 -5.56 -19.60
CA ARG A 163 -2.28 -6.96 -19.14
C ARG A 163 -2.90 -7.04 -17.75
N GLN A 164 -2.39 -6.23 -16.81
CA GLN A 164 -2.88 -6.21 -15.43
C GLN A 164 -4.30 -5.63 -15.36
N LEU A 165 -4.60 -4.56 -16.12
CA LEU A 165 -5.93 -3.97 -16.20
C LEU A 165 -6.97 -4.94 -16.78
N SER A 166 -6.63 -5.70 -17.82
CA SER A 166 -7.53 -6.70 -18.41
C SER A 166 -7.80 -7.87 -17.46
N ARG A 167 -6.79 -8.30 -16.67
CA ARG A 167 -6.98 -9.33 -15.64
C ARG A 167 -7.82 -8.80 -14.47
N LEU A 168 -7.61 -7.55 -14.06
CA LEU A 168 -8.42 -6.88 -13.04
C LEU A 168 -9.90 -6.80 -13.45
N ASP A 169 -10.18 -6.43 -14.71
CA ASP A 169 -11.55 -6.33 -15.22
C ASP A 169 -12.32 -7.64 -15.03
N ARG A 170 -11.69 -8.79 -15.38
CA ARG A 170 -12.29 -10.12 -15.18
C ARG A 170 -12.42 -10.48 -13.69
N MET A 171 -11.39 -10.23 -12.88
CA MET A 171 -11.45 -10.54 -11.43
C MET A 171 -12.56 -9.76 -10.73
N LEU A 172 -12.77 -8.50 -11.12
CA LEU A 172 -13.87 -7.70 -10.57
C LEU A 172 -15.24 -8.22 -10.99
N GLU A 173 -15.38 -8.71 -12.22
CA GLU A 173 -16.61 -9.37 -12.70
C GLU A 173 -16.91 -10.65 -11.92
N ASP A 174 -15.93 -11.56 -11.82
CA ASP A 174 -16.05 -12.84 -11.13
C ASP A 174 -16.40 -12.66 -9.65
N THR A 175 -15.69 -11.74 -8.97
CA THR A 175 -15.91 -11.47 -7.53
C THR A 175 -17.22 -10.72 -7.26
N ALA A 176 -17.70 -9.93 -8.22
CA ALA A 176 -19.04 -9.34 -8.16
C ALA A 176 -20.12 -10.43 -8.30
N GLY A 177 -19.96 -11.35 -9.27
CA GLY A 177 -20.86 -12.49 -9.46
C GLY A 177 -20.94 -13.40 -8.22
N ALA A 178 -19.84 -13.53 -7.49
CA ALA A 178 -19.77 -14.24 -6.21
C ALA A 178 -20.34 -13.43 -5.02
N GLY A 179 -20.79 -12.19 -5.22
CA GLY A 179 -21.37 -11.33 -4.18
C GLY A 179 -20.38 -10.88 -3.11
N LEU A 180 -19.08 -10.79 -3.42
CA LEU A 180 -18.03 -10.43 -2.48
C LEU A 180 -17.88 -8.90 -2.36
N PHE A 181 -17.42 -8.44 -1.18
CA PHE A 181 -16.94 -7.07 -0.99
C PHE A 181 -15.53 -6.95 -1.59
N ARG A 182 -15.36 -6.12 -2.62
CA ARG A 182 -14.12 -6.05 -3.39
C ARG A 182 -13.25 -4.90 -2.90
N VAL A 183 -12.03 -5.23 -2.46
CA VAL A 183 -11.00 -4.30 -2.02
C VAL A 183 -9.83 -4.37 -2.99
N VAL A 184 -9.59 -3.30 -3.74
CA VAL A 184 -8.43 -3.18 -4.62
C VAL A 184 -7.29 -2.52 -3.88
N LEU A 185 -6.12 -3.15 -3.87
CA LEU A 185 -4.90 -2.69 -3.20
C LEU A 185 -3.89 -2.24 -4.24
N LEU A 186 -3.37 -1.04 -4.12
CA LEU A 186 -2.28 -0.54 -4.96
C LEU A 186 -1.46 0.51 -4.18
N HIS A 187 -0.29 0.89 -4.70
CA HIS A 187 0.53 1.89 -4.00
C HIS A 187 0.19 3.33 -4.41
N HIS A 188 0.15 3.63 -5.71
CA HIS A 188 -0.10 5.00 -6.19
C HIS A 188 -1.58 5.36 -6.14
N PRO A 189 -1.93 6.60 -5.73
CA PRO A 189 -3.31 7.07 -5.68
C PRO A 189 -4.03 6.95 -7.04
N PRO A 190 -5.25 6.38 -7.11
CA PRO A 190 -6.02 6.28 -8.35
C PRO A 190 -6.72 7.59 -8.71
N ALA A 191 -7.03 8.46 -7.74
CA ALA A 191 -7.70 9.73 -7.96
C ALA A 191 -6.73 10.76 -8.59
N PRO A 192 -7.16 11.53 -9.59
CA PRO A 192 -6.34 12.57 -10.19
C PRO A 192 -6.01 13.66 -9.15
N HIS A 193 -4.93 14.38 -9.38
CA HIS A 193 -4.50 15.53 -8.57
C HIS A 193 -4.19 15.24 -7.09
N THR A 194 -4.31 13.99 -6.60
CA THR A 194 -3.93 13.61 -5.22
C THR A 194 -2.46 13.89 -4.96
N VAL A 195 -1.62 13.67 -5.96
CA VAL A 195 -0.19 13.94 -5.91
C VAL A 195 0.27 14.71 -7.15
N ARG A 196 1.48 15.30 -7.09
CA ARG A 196 2.06 15.97 -8.27
C ARG A 196 2.26 14.98 -9.41
N TRP A 197 2.19 15.41 -10.68
CA TRP A 197 2.31 14.57 -11.87
C TRP A 197 3.54 13.63 -11.85
N ARG A 198 4.67 14.09 -11.31
CA ARG A 198 5.90 13.28 -11.16
C ARG A 198 5.76 12.07 -10.23
N LYS A 199 4.66 11.98 -9.52
CA LYS A 199 4.33 10.92 -8.56
C LYS A 199 3.00 10.24 -8.89
N SER A 200 2.38 10.56 -10.01
CA SER A 200 1.05 10.05 -10.35
C SER A 200 1.09 8.62 -10.92
N LEU A 201 -0.05 7.98 -10.88
CA LEU A 201 -0.32 6.78 -11.64
C LEU A 201 -0.59 7.18 -13.10
N LEU A 202 0.29 6.76 -14.02
CA LEU A 202 0.27 7.22 -15.42
C LEU A 202 -0.98 6.76 -16.18
N ASP A 203 -1.44 5.55 -15.91
CA ASP A 203 -2.63 4.94 -16.48
C ASP A 203 -3.82 4.90 -15.49
N GLY A 204 -3.85 5.87 -14.56
CA GLY A 204 -4.93 6.01 -13.59
C GLY A 204 -6.31 6.23 -14.22
N ALA A 205 -6.38 6.86 -15.39
CA ALA A 205 -7.63 6.97 -16.15
C ALA A 205 -8.17 5.59 -16.57
N ALA A 206 -7.32 4.76 -17.16
CA ALA A 206 -7.71 3.41 -17.56
C ALA A 206 -8.13 2.53 -16.36
N LEU A 207 -7.48 2.71 -15.20
CA LEU A 207 -7.93 2.05 -13.96
C LEU A 207 -9.33 2.52 -13.56
N ARG A 208 -9.59 3.83 -13.57
CA ARG A 208 -10.91 4.36 -13.23
C ARG A 208 -11.99 3.88 -14.21
N ASP A 209 -11.67 3.75 -15.49
CA ASP A 209 -12.58 3.20 -16.51
C ASP A 209 -12.94 1.73 -16.21
N VAL A 210 -12.00 0.91 -15.75
CA VAL A 210 -12.26 -0.46 -15.29
C VAL A 210 -13.16 -0.45 -14.06
N LEU A 211 -12.85 0.39 -13.07
CA LEU A 211 -13.63 0.52 -11.85
C LEU A 211 -15.06 1.06 -12.13
N ASP A 212 -15.22 1.95 -13.10
CA ASP A 212 -16.55 2.42 -13.52
C ASP A 212 -17.41 1.31 -14.12
N ARG A 213 -16.81 0.48 -14.99
CA ARG A 213 -17.56 -0.59 -15.64
C ARG A 213 -17.93 -1.73 -14.70
N ARG A 214 -17.02 -2.13 -13.79
CA ARG A 214 -17.15 -3.34 -12.95
C ARG A 214 -17.49 -3.03 -11.51
N GLY A 215 -17.19 -1.82 -11.04
CA GLY A 215 -17.29 -1.44 -9.64
C GLY A 215 -16.22 -2.11 -8.75
N ALA A 216 -15.97 -1.46 -7.62
CA ALA A 216 -15.32 -2.02 -6.43
C ALA A 216 -15.82 -1.22 -5.24
N GLU A 217 -15.94 -1.83 -4.08
CA GLU A 217 -16.45 -1.14 -2.90
C GLU A 217 -15.39 -0.24 -2.27
N LEU A 218 -14.10 -0.65 -2.39
CA LEU A 218 -12.99 0.05 -1.75
C LEU A 218 -11.70 -0.06 -2.54
N VAL A 219 -10.97 1.04 -2.65
CA VAL A 219 -9.59 1.07 -3.13
C VAL A 219 -8.69 1.58 -2.01
N LEU A 220 -7.63 0.86 -1.68
CA LEU A 220 -6.66 1.23 -0.65
C LEU A 220 -5.30 1.53 -1.27
N HIS A 221 -4.70 2.67 -0.89
CA HIS A 221 -3.40 3.09 -1.43
C HIS A 221 -2.51 3.77 -0.39
N GLY A 222 -1.23 3.96 -0.71
CA GLY A 222 -0.23 4.68 0.08
C GLY A 222 0.34 5.89 -0.65
N HIS A 223 1.67 6.00 -0.68
CA HIS A 223 2.47 6.93 -1.50
C HIS A 223 2.38 8.42 -1.15
N ALA A 224 1.21 8.91 -0.79
CA ALA A 224 0.97 10.35 -0.54
C ALA A 224 1.55 10.82 0.81
N HIS A 225 1.77 9.92 1.76
CA HIS A 225 2.20 10.17 3.14
C HIS A 225 1.27 11.13 3.91
N PHE A 226 0.01 11.19 3.54
CA PHE A 226 -1.06 11.89 4.28
C PHE A 226 -2.38 11.14 4.11
N SER A 227 -3.31 11.37 5.01
CA SER A 227 -4.66 10.80 4.90
C SER A 227 -5.37 11.40 3.68
N ALA A 228 -5.70 10.55 2.72
CA ALA A 228 -6.45 10.90 1.54
C ALA A 228 -7.74 10.07 1.49
N ALA A 229 -8.83 10.66 1.05
CA ALA A 229 -10.04 9.94 0.75
C ALA A 229 -10.80 10.67 -0.35
N SER A 230 -11.31 9.92 -1.31
CA SER A 230 -12.09 10.44 -2.42
C SER A 230 -13.03 9.37 -2.93
N TYR A 231 -14.13 9.80 -3.52
CA TYR A 231 -14.90 8.92 -4.37
C TYR A 231 -14.35 9.00 -5.78
N LEU A 232 -14.15 7.85 -6.39
CA LEU A 232 -13.88 7.74 -7.83
C LEU A 232 -15.25 7.70 -8.49
N ASP A 233 -15.89 8.87 -8.53
CA ASP A 233 -17.22 8.99 -9.13
C ASP A 233 -17.10 8.84 -10.65
N ALA A 234 -17.94 7.99 -11.19
CA ALA A 234 -18.06 7.72 -12.60
C ALA A 234 -19.53 7.45 -12.94
N ALA A 235 -19.85 7.27 -14.21
CA ALA A 235 -21.24 7.21 -14.67
C ALA A 235 -22.02 6.00 -14.14
N ARG A 236 -21.32 4.89 -13.79
CA ARG A 236 -21.94 3.60 -13.45
C ARG A 236 -21.66 3.13 -12.04
N SER A 237 -20.58 3.57 -11.44
CA SER A 237 -20.19 3.10 -10.12
C SER A 237 -19.59 4.21 -9.26
N ARG A 238 -19.66 4.03 -7.96
CA ARG A 238 -19.05 4.92 -6.97
C ARG A 238 -18.11 4.13 -6.10
N THR A 239 -16.81 4.24 -6.35
CA THR A 239 -15.78 3.54 -5.61
C THR A 239 -15.11 4.46 -4.60
N LEU A 240 -15.04 4.04 -3.33
CA LEU A 240 -14.33 4.79 -2.29
C LEU A 240 -12.82 4.47 -2.35
N ALA A 241 -11.99 5.48 -2.55
CA ALA A 241 -10.54 5.38 -2.49
C ALA A 241 -10.01 6.02 -1.19
N ILE A 242 -9.22 5.26 -0.43
CA ILE A 242 -8.62 5.72 0.84
C ILE A 242 -7.11 5.53 0.80
N GLY A 243 -6.38 6.63 1.05
CA GLY A 243 -4.94 6.64 1.24
C GLY A 243 -4.58 6.75 2.72
N VAL A 244 -3.64 5.91 3.15
CA VAL A 244 -3.09 5.95 4.51
C VAL A 244 -1.75 6.68 4.53
N PRO A 245 -1.41 7.46 5.59
CA PRO A 245 -0.07 7.98 5.79
C PRO A 245 0.97 6.88 5.95
N SER A 246 2.26 7.25 5.92
CA SER A 246 3.33 6.31 6.29
C SER A 246 3.11 5.77 7.71
N ALA A 247 3.33 4.48 7.91
CA ALA A 247 3.16 3.82 9.19
C ALA A 247 4.40 3.89 10.10
N SER A 248 5.50 4.51 9.64
CA SER A 248 6.76 4.67 10.39
C SER A 248 7.18 6.12 10.59
N LEU A 249 6.53 7.07 9.90
CA LEU A 249 6.96 8.47 9.85
C LEU A 249 6.61 9.22 11.14
N VAL A 250 7.60 9.83 11.76
CA VAL A 250 7.42 10.84 12.81
C VAL A 250 8.12 12.12 12.37
N GLY A 251 7.38 12.98 11.70
CA GLY A 251 7.90 14.22 11.14
C GLY A 251 7.57 15.47 11.99
N ARG A 252 7.89 16.64 11.45
CA ARG A 252 7.60 17.92 12.10
C ARG A 252 6.10 18.28 12.15
N LYS A 253 5.29 17.65 11.32
CA LYS A 253 3.84 17.92 11.21
C LYS A 253 3.05 16.75 11.78
N VAL A 254 2.21 17.03 12.77
CA VAL A 254 1.36 16.06 13.45
C VAL A 254 0.41 15.33 12.50
N ASP A 255 -0.05 16.01 11.44
CA ASP A 255 -0.91 15.43 10.39
C ASP A 255 -0.21 14.37 9.52
N ARG A 256 1.11 14.17 9.72
CA ARG A 256 1.93 13.16 9.04
C ARG A 256 2.55 12.14 9.97
N TYR A 257 2.07 12.03 11.19
CA TYR A 257 2.56 10.99 12.10
C TYR A 257 2.12 9.61 11.64
N ALA A 258 2.92 8.62 12.00
CA ALA A 258 2.68 7.23 11.70
C ALA A 258 1.22 6.86 12.01
N THR A 259 0.55 6.34 11.01
CA THR A 259 -0.90 6.09 11.07
C THR A 259 -1.22 4.80 10.33
N TYR A 260 -2.16 4.02 10.86
CA TYR A 260 -2.79 2.93 10.15
C TYR A 260 -4.31 2.97 10.28
N HIS A 261 -5.00 2.32 9.35
CA HIS A 261 -6.45 2.25 9.35
C HIS A 261 -6.93 0.82 9.63
N VAL A 262 -8.05 0.70 10.35
CA VAL A 262 -8.77 -0.56 10.55
C VAL A 262 -10.14 -0.44 9.92
N TYR A 263 -10.45 -1.39 9.03
CA TYR A 263 -11.70 -1.47 8.28
C TYR A 263 -12.53 -2.62 8.83
N ARG A 264 -13.73 -2.32 9.30
CA ARG A 264 -14.75 -3.32 9.66
C ARG A 264 -15.79 -3.37 8.55
N ILE A 265 -15.84 -4.50 7.88
CA ILE A 265 -16.72 -4.77 6.74
C ILE A 265 -17.73 -5.80 7.19
N ALA A 266 -19.00 -5.50 7.01
CA ALA A 266 -20.08 -6.41 7.39
C ALA A 266 -21.20 -6.37 6.35
N ARG A 267 -21.75 -7.54 6.02
CA ARG A 267 -22.96 -7.64 5.23
C ARG A 267 -24.16 -7.18 6.07
N VAL A 268 -25.04 -6.40 5.49
CA VAL A 268 -26.31 -5.94 6.08
C VAL A 268 -27.43 -6.11 5.06
N ALA A 269 -28.68 -6.02 5.50
CA ALA A 269 -29.84 -6.24 4.62
C ALA A 269 -29.82 -5.34 3.35
N ALA A 270 -29.30 -4.11 3.44
CA ALA A 270 -29.22 -3.17 2.31
C ALA A 270 -27.85 -3.22 1.58
N GLY A 271 -27.06 -4.28 1.69
CA GLY A 271 -25.77 -4.39 1.05
C GLY A 271 -24.60 -4.48 2.04
N TRP A 272 -23.67 -3.52 2.02
CA TRP A 272 -22.46 -3.55 2.83
C TRP A 272 -22.36 -2.35 3.79
N ARG A 273 -21.88 -2.60 4.99
CA ARG A 273 -21.51 -1.56 5.95
C ARG A 273 -20.01 -1.55 6.12
N LEU A 274 -19.39 -0.41 5.83
CA LEU A 274 -17.96 -0.13 6.05
C LEU A 274 -17.81 0.85 7.22
N ARG A 275 -16.99 0.49 8.21
CA ARG A 275 -16.56 1.40 9.28
C ARG A 275 -15.04 1.48 9.27
N VAL A 276 -14.52 2.70 9.27
CA VAL A 276 -13.09 2.97 9.30
C VAL A 276 -12.71 3.54 10.67
N SER A 277 -11.71 2.95 11.30
CA SER A 277 -11.08 3.44 12.53
C SER A 277 -9.64 3.80 12.24
N VAL A 278 -9.19 4.94 12.76
CA VAL A 278 -7.83 5.46 12.57
C VAL A 278 -7.04 5.26 13.84
N ARG A 279 -5.80 4.80 13.69
CA ARG A 279 -4.81 4.67 14.76
C ARG A 279 -3.60 5.52 14.40
N THR A 280 -3.22 6.44 15.27
CA THR A 280 -2.09 7.35 15.06
C THR A 280 -1.10 7.21 16.19
N PHE A 281 0.19 7.23 15.88
CA PHE A 281 1.27 7.14 16.85
C PHE A 281 1.29 8.40 17.73
N SER A 282 1.27 8.19 19.04
CA SER A 282 1.40 9.25 20.05
C SER A 282 2.84 9.32 20.56
N LEU A 283 3.46 10.48 20.45
CA LEU A 283 4.81 10.72 21.00
C LEU A 283 4.82 10.67 22.53
N GLU A 284 3.71 11.01 23.16
CA GLU A 284 3.58 11.04 24.61
C GLU A 284 3.57 9.62 25.21
N SER A 285 2.78 8.72 24.61
CA SER A 285 2.64 7.34 25.11
C SER A 285 3.60 6.34 24.43
N GLY A 286 4.22 6.71 23.29
CA GLY A 286 5.00 5.77 22.49
C GLY A 286 4.16 4.67 21.83
N GLN A 287 2.85 4.84 21.72
CA GLN A 287 1.91 3.81 21.25
C GLN A 287 0.97 4.36 20.17
N PHE A 288 0.34 3.46 19.43
CA PHE A 288 -0.74 3.82 18.52
C PHE A 288 -2.05 3.95 19.30
N VAL A 289 -2.67 5.12 19.23
CA VAL A 289 -3.92 5.44 19.91
C VAL A 289 -5.06 5.66 18.91
N ALA A 290 -6.28 5.47 19.36
CA ALA A 290 -7.45 5.76 18.54
C ALA A 290 -7.55 7.26 18.26
N GLU A 291 -7.77 7.62 17.00
CA GLU A 291 -8.09 8.98 16.57
C GLU A 291 -9.58 9.08 16.23
N ASP A 292 -10.17 10.26 16.41
CA ASP A 292 -11.58 10.52 16.12
C ASP A 292 -11.95 10.52 14.61
N GLY A 293 -10.97 10.25 13.75
CA GLY A 293 -11.14 10.18 12.29
C GLY A 293 -11.40 11.54 11.62
N ARG A 294 -11.17 12.67 12.30
CA ARG A 294 -11.38 14.02 11.72
C ARG A 294 -10.58 14.21 10.42
N ARG A 295 -9.36 13.67 10.34
CA ARG A 295 -8.50 13.80 9.15
C ARG A 295 -9.12 13.12 7.95
N LEU A 296 -9.62 11.89 8.13
CA LEU A 296 -10.28 11.14 7.08
C LEU A 296 -11.59 11.79 6.65
N ARG A 297 -12.40 12.28 7.62
CA ARG A 297 -13.63 13.05 7.31
C ARG A 297 -13.34 14.34 6.56
N ARG A 298 -12.27 15.09 6.92
CA ARG A 298 -11.86 16.29 6.18
C ARG A 298 -11.40 15.94 4.75
N ALA A 299 -10.67 14.86 4.59
CA ALA A 299 -10.25 14.40 3.27
C ALA A 299 -11.45 14.06 2.38
N LEU A 300 -12.46 13.36 2.92
CA LEU A 300 -13.72 13.06 2.21
C LEU A 300 -14.52 14.33 1.86
N ALA A 301 -14.57 15.30 2.77
CA ALA A 301 -15.28 16.55 2.53
C ALA A 301 -14.58 17.50 1.55
N ALA A 302 -13.26 17.39 1.41
CA ALA A 302 -12.45 18.18 0.47
C ALA A 302 -12.31 17.53 -0.90
N ALA A 303 -12.78 16.29 -1.07
CA ALA A 303 -12.79 15.63 -2.37
C ALA A 303 -13.75 16.39 -3.31
N PRO A 304 -13.33 16.77 -4.52
CA PRO A 304 -14.25 17.31 -5.50
C PRO A 304 -15.35 16.29 -5.79
N ALA A 305 -16.56 16.80 -5.91
CA ALA A 305 -17.73 16.00 -6.30
C ALA A 305 -17.59 15.49 -7.73
#